data_bc87540315f6e9a27b5686a6dc74cbca
#
_entry.id   bc87540315f6e9a27b5686a6dc74cbca
#
_cell.length_a   1.000
_cell.length_b   1.000
_cell.length_c   1.000
_cell.angle_alpha   90.00
_cell.angle_beta   90.00
_cell.angle_gamma   90.00
#
_symmetry.space_group_name_H-M   'P 1'
#
loop_
_entity.id
_entity.type
_entity.pdbx_description
1 polymer ?
#
loop_
_entity_poly.entity_id
_entity_poly.type
_entity_poly.pdbx_seq_one_letter_code
_entity_poly.pdbx_strand_id
1 'polypeptide(L)'
;MKIDLSLFIYIHYIVKTMNVSKRDGSVEVVSFDKVLRRIQQKSNDLNINGFEVAQKICNRIYDGVKTSELDELTAQLCCSLVAENPDYDKLGSRIMISNHQKKTSPSFSETINSLYHATPSVISDELYTIVQKHKDKLNSYITYDRDYNFDCFGFKTLERAYLLKVGNRILERPQHMFMRVALGIHGDDIKDALETYDAMSTKMFLHATPTLFNFGTKHCQGSSCFLLHTNEDSIDGIFNTLHECAMISKYS
;
A
#
# COMPACT_ATOMS: atom_id res chain seq x y z
N MET A 1 -5.06 -12.62 -35.18
CA MET A 1 -6.18 -11.83 -34.63
C MET A 1 -6.27 -10.54 -35.46
N LYS A 2 -7.33 -10.34 -36.27
CA LYS A 2 -7.48 -9.12 -37.07
C LYS A 2 -7.85 -7.98 -36.12
N ILE A 3 -6.98 -6.99 -36.04
CA ILE A 3 -7.29 -5.73 -35.34
C ILE A 3 -8.42 -5.07 -36.14
N ASP A 4 -9.53 -4.79 -35.49
CA ASP A 4 -10.63 -4.03 -36.12
C ASP A 4 -10.17 -2.57 -36.30
N LEU A 5 -9.75 -2.25 -37.50
CA LEU A 5 -9.18 -0.96 -37.86
C LEU A 5 -10.19 0.18 -37.66
N SER A 6 -11.48 -0.10 -37.80
CA SER A 6 -12.57 0.87 -37.63
C SER A 6 -12.70 1.26 -36.14
N LEU A 7 -12.63 0.29 -35.24
CA LEU A 7 -12.66 0.50 -33.81
C LEU A 7 -11.40 1.24 -33.32
N PHE A 8 -10.24 0.92 -33.88
CA PHE A 8 -8.99 1.61 -33.57
C PHE A 8 -9.03 3.10 -33.98
N ILE A 9 -9.52 3.40 -35.19
CA ILE A 9 -9.69 4.79 -35.67
C ILE A 9 -10.70 5.53 -34.80
N TYR A 10 -11.83 4.91 -34.43
CA TYR A 10 -12.87 5.49 -33.60
C TYR A 10 -12.35 5.84 -32.18
N ILE A 11 -11.63 4.91 -31.55
CA ILE A 11 -11.01 5.14 -30.23
C ILE A 11 -9.99 6.26 -30.30
N HIS A 12 -9.14 6.27 -31.33
CA HIS A 12 -8.13 7.29 -31.51
C HIS A 12 -8.74 8.69 -31.73
N TYR A 13 -9.89 8.77 -32.40
CA TYR A 13 -10.64 10.02 -32.59
C TYR A 13 -11.27 10.53 -31.28
N ILE A 14 -11.95 9.67 -30.54
CA ILE A 14 -12.59 10.05 -29.24
C ILE A 14 -11.52 10.45 -28.22
N VAL A 15 -10.44 9.70 -28.11
CA VAL A 15 -9.35 9.98 -27.15
C VAL A 15 -8.67 11.33 -27.43
N LYS A 16 -8.57 11.76 -28.69
CA LYS A 16 -8.01 13.08 -29.06
C LYS A 16 -8.86 14.29 -28.63
N THR A 17 -10.10 14.09 -28.23
CA THR A 17 -10.99 15.17 -27.76
C THR A 17 -11.09 15.27 -26.25
N MET A 18 -10.50 14.32 -25.51
CA MET A 18 -10.56 14.25 -24.05
C MET A 18 -9.26 14.75 -23.42
N ASN A 19 -9.35 15.33 -22.25
CA ASN A 19 -8.22 15.82 -21.47
C ASN A 19 -7.99 14.92 -20.24
N VAL A 20 -6.75 14.87 -19.77
CA VAL A 20 -6.37 14.29 -18.47
C VAL A 20 -5.77 15.36 -17.56
N SER A 21 -6.11 15.28 -16.28
CA SER A 21 -5.50 16.10 -15.24
C SER A 21 -4.31 15.36 -14.63
N LYS A 22 -3.11 15.98 -14.69
CA LYS A 22 -1.89 15.43 -14.09
C LYS A 22 -1.85 15.65 -12.59
N ARG A 23 -0.91 14.99 -11.90
CA ARG A 23 -0.70 15.16 -10.45
C ARG A 23 -0.21 16.56 -10.06
N ASP A 24 0.47 17.27 -10.95
CA ASP A 24 0.93 18.66 -10.80
C ASP A 24 -0.16 19.69 -11.10
N GLY A 25 -1.38 19.24 -11.43
CA GLY A 25 -2.52 20.10 -11.78
C GLY A 25 -2.56 20.51 -13.25
N SER A 26 -1.54 20.23 -14.05
CA SER A 26 -1.55 20.52 -15.50
C SER A 26 -2.55 19.62 -16.24
N VAL A 27 -3.07 20.13 -17.34
CA VAL A 27 -4.03 19.42 -18.19
C VAL A 27 -3.38 19.16 -19.55
N GLU A 28 -3.54 17.95 -20.08
CA GLU A 28 -3.10 17.60 -21.43
C GLU A 28 -4.12 16.71 -22.14
N VAL A 29 -4.08 16.70 -23.46
CA VAL A 29 -4.92 15.82 -24.28
C VAL A 29 -4.52 14.37 -24.04
N VAL A 30 -5.51 13.49 -23.90
CA VAL A 30 -5.30 12.03 -23.75
C VAL A 30 -4.55 11.51 -24.98
N SER A 31 -3.54 10.70 -24.77
CA SER A 31 -2.81 10.01 -25.83
C SER A 31 -2.82 8.51 -25.58
N PHE A 32 -3.39 7.75 -26.52
CA PHE A 32 -3.37 6.30 -26.51
C PHE A 32 -1.94 5.76 -26.38
N ASP A 33 -0.99 6.35 -27.10
CA ASP A 33 0.41 5.93 -27.07
C ASP A 33 1.06 6.11 -25.69
N LYS A 34 0.67 7.16 -24.94
CA LYS A 34 1.16 7.35 -23.55
C LYS A 34 0.60 6.29 -22.63
N VAL A 35 -0.69 5.95 -22.77
CA VAL A 35 -1.34 4.87 -21.99
C VAL A 35 -0.68 3.53 -22.31
N LEU A 36 -0.54 3.22 -23.60
CA LEU A 36 0.10 1.98 -24.06
C LEU A 36 1.54 1.87 -23.56
N ARG A 37 2.35 2.93 -23.71
CA ARG A 37 3.74 2.95 -23.25
C ARG A 37 3.83 2.73 -21.74
N ARG A 38 2.94 3.33 -20.96
CA ARG A 38 2.86 3.14 -19.50
C ARG A 38 2.61 1.68 -19.12
N ILE A 39 1.71 1.00 -19.84
CA ILE A 39 1.40 -0.42 -19.65
C ILE A 39 2.60 -1.27 -20.06
N GLN A 40 3.16 -1.04 -21.23
CA GLN A 40 4.32 -1.78 -21.76
C GLN A 40 5.53 -1.70 -20.83
N GLN A 41 5.84 -0.51 -20.27
CA GLN A 41 6.93 -0.35 -19.30
C GLN A 41 6.79 -1.23 -18.04
N LYS A 42 5.56 -1.64 -17.69
CA LYS A 42 5.29 -2.49 -16.52
C LYS A 42 5.05 -3.95 -16.87
N SER A 43 4.99 -4.29 -18.16
CA SER A 43 4.67 -5.64 -18.65
C SER A 43 5.73 -6.27 -19.56
N ASN A 44 6.94 -5.69 -19.67
CA ASN A 44 7.96 -6.15 -20.62
C ASN A 44 8.38 -7.62 -20.46
N ASP A 45 8.27 -8.15 -19.24
CA ASP A 45 8.60 -9.54 -18.86
C ASP A 45 7.37 -10.44 -18.68
N LEU A 46 6.18 -9.95 -19.04
CA LEU A 46 4.91 -10.65 -18.84
C LEU A 46 4.33 -11.13 -20.17
N ASN A 47 3.70 -12.30 -20.14
CA ASN A 47 3.04 -12.87 -21.33
C ASN A 47 1.60 -12.40 -21.46
N ILE A 48 1.42 -11.08 -21.72
CA ILE A 48 0.11 -10.43 -21.86
C ILE A 48 0.06 -9.49 -23.05
N ASN A 49 -1.16 -9.24 -23.55
CA ASN A 49 -1.37 -8.27 -24.61
C ASN A 49 -1.61 -6.85 -24.02
N GLY A 50 -0.55 -6.07 -23.84
CA GLY A 50 -0.63 -4.70 -23.32
C GLY A 50 -1.46 -3.75 -24.20
N PHE A 51 -1.57 -4.00 -25.50
CA PHE A 51 -2.41 -3.22 -26.41
C PHE A 51 -3.90 -3.40 -26.10
N GLU A 52 -4.33 -4.63 -25.84
CA GLU A 52 -5.73 -4.93 -25.47
C GLU A 52 -6.10 -4.25 -24.14
N VAL A 53 -5.19 -4.25 -23.16
CA VAL A 53 -5.41 -3.54 -21.90
C VAL A 53 -5.54 -2.03 -22.15
N ALA A 54 -4.65 -1.43 -22.97
CA ALA A 54 -4.72 -0.02 -23.32
C ALA A 54 -6.04 0.34 -24.00
N GLN A 55 -6.51 -0.50 -24.93
CA GLN A 55 -7.77 -0.33 -25.64
C GLN A 55 -8.97 -0.38 -24.68
N LYS A 56 -9.02 -1.40 -23.80
CA LYS A 56 -10.09 -1.54 -22.79
C LYS A 56 -10.13 -0.34 -21.83
N ILE A 57 -8.97 0.22 -21.47
CA ILE A 57 -8.90 1.40 -20.61
C ILE A 57 -9.34 2.66 -21.35
N CYS A 58 -8.86 2.88 -22.57
CA CYS A 58 -9.25 4.08 -23.35
C CYS A 58 -10.76 4.16 -23.59
N ASN A 59 -11.46 3.02 -23.65
CA ASN A 59 -12.92 2.98 -23.72
C ASN A 59 -13.63 3.38 -22.41
N ARG A 60 -12.92 3.47 -21.29
CA ARG A 60 -13.47 3.85 -19.98
C ARG A 60 -13.05 5.26 -19.53
N ILE A 61 -12.23 5.93 -20.32
CA ILE A 61 -11.76 7.29 -20.03
C ILE A 61 -12.92 8.28 -20.27
N TYR A 62 -13.02 9.26 -19.40
CA TYR A 62 -13.89 10.44 -19.54
C TYR A 62 -13.04 11.72 -19.52
N ASP A 63 -13.61 12.82 -20.01
CA ASP A 63 -12.89 14.11 -20.06
C ASP A 63 -12.55 14.61 -18.65
N GLY A 64 -11.31 15.04 -18.45
CA GLY A 64 -10.82 15.53 -17.17
C GLY A 64 -10.37 14.43 -16.18
N VAL A 65 -10.35 13.14 -16.57
CA VAL A 65 -9.90 12.04 -15.68
C VAL A 65 -8.51 12.32 -15.13
N LYS A 66 -8.29 12.05 -13.85
CA LYS A 66 -6.96 12.21 -13.23
C LYS A 66 -6.04 11.06 -13.66
N THR A 67 -4.77 11.36 -13.93
CA THR A 67 -3.78 10.30 -14.27
C THR A 67 -3.59 9.28 -13.14
N SER A 68 -3.83 9.67 -11.86
CA SER A 68 -3.84 8.75 -10.73
C SER A 68 -5.02 7.77 -10.76
N GLU A 69 -6.19 8.25 -11.18
CA GLU A 69 -7.40 7.46 -11.34
C GLU A 69 -7.29 6.53 -12.56
N LEU A 70 -6.64 6.98 -13.62
CA LEU A 70 -6.33 6.16 -14.78
C LEU A 70 -5.43 4.96 -14.41
N ASP A 71 -4.40 5.19 -13.57
CA ASP A 71 -3.59 4.10 -13.00
C ASP A 71 -4.46 3.14 -12.16
N GLU A 72 -5.42 3.64 -11.37
CA GLU A 72 -6.35 2.81 -10.57
C GLU A 72 -7.29 1.96 -11.43
N LEU A 73 -7.93 2.57 -12.43
CA LEU A 73 -8.80 1.87 -13.38
C LEU A 73 -8.03 0.78 -14.14
N THR A 74 -6.78 1.08 -14.53
CA THR A 74 -5.93 0.10 -15.23
C THR A 74 -5.59 -1.08 -14.32
N ALA A 75 -5.22 -0.81 -13.06
CA ALA A 75 -4.94 -1.86 -12.09
C ALA A 75 -6.19 -2.72 -11.80
N GLN A 76 -7.35 -2.10 -11.61
CA GLN A 76 -8.61 -2.81 -11.39
C GLN A 76 -8.99 -3.71 -12.58
N LEU A 77 -8.83 -3.20 -13.81
CA LEU A 77 -9.07 -4.01 -15.01
C LEU A 77 -8.13 -5.22 -15.04
N CYS A 78 -6.83 -5.02 -14.80
CA CYS A 78 -5.87 -6.12 -14.76
C CYS A 78 -6.24 -7.16 -13.69
N CYS A 79 -6.57 -6.71 -12.47
CA CYS A 79 -6.99 -7.63 -11.40
C CYS A 79 -8.28 -8.40 -11.75
N SER A 80 -9.17 -7.86 -12.59
CA SER A 80 -10.37 -8.58 -13.07
C SER A 80 -10.09 -9.63 -14.15
N LEU A 81 -8.93 -9.54 -14.81
CA LEU A 81 -8.49 -10.46 -15.88
C LEU A 81 -7.60 -11.60 -15.39
N VAL A 82 -7.33 -11.69 -14.09
CA VAL A 82 -6.43 -12.71 -13.49
C VAL A 82 -6.87 -14.14 -13.81
N ALA A 83 -8.19 -14.38 -13.88
CA ALA A 83 -8.73 -15.69 -14.25
C ALA A 83 -8.39 -16.10 -15.71
N GLU A 84 -8.18 -15.13 -16.60
CA GLU A 84 -7.79 -15.39 -17.99
C GLU A 84 -6.29 -15.67 -18.11
N ASN A 85 -5.45 -14.88 -17.39
CA ASN A 85 -4.00 -15.08 -17.33
C ASN A 85 -3.44 -14.49 -16.01
N PRO A 86 -2.72 -15.31 -15.20
CA PRO A 86 -2.14 -14.86 -13.93
C PRO A 86 -1.16 -13.68 -14.04
N ASP A 87 -0.54 -13.46 -15.19
CA ASP A 87 0.37 -12.34 -15.41
C ASP A 87 -0.33 -10.98 -15.35
N TYR A 88 -1.68 -10.92 -15.52
CA TYR A 88 -2.44 -9.69 -15.29
C TYR A 88 -2.39 -9.24 -13.84
N ASP A 89 -2.30 -10.18 -12.86
CA ASP A 89 -2.13 -9.82 -11.46
C ASP A 89 -0.81 -9.05 -11.24
N LYS A 90 0.29 -9.51 -11.84
CA LYS A 90 1.59 -8.84 -11.76
C LYS A 90 1.56 -7.45 -12.40
N LEU A 91 0.89 -7.29 -13.55
CA LEU A 91 0.74 -5.97 -14.17
C LEU A 91 -0.10 -5.05 -13.29
N GLY A 92 -1.23 -5.53 -12.79
CA GLY A 92 -2.14 -4.79 -11.92
C GLY A 92 -1.44 -4.30 -10.65
N SER A 93 -0.75 -5.18 -9.94
CA SER A 93 -0.01 -4.86 -8.73
C SER A 93 1.13 -3.85 -9.00
N ARG A 94 1.89 -4.03 -10.08
CA ARG A 94 2.97 -3.08 -10.46
C ARG A 94 2.45 -1.67 -10.74
N ILE A 95 1.30 -1.54 -11.40
CA ILE A 95 0.67 -0.24 -11.67
C ILE A 95 0.17 0.37 -10.36
N MET A 96 -0.52 -0.41 -9.52
CA MET A 96 -1.05 0.00 -8.22
C MET A 96 0.05 0.49 -7.28
N ILE A 97 1.12 -0.27 -7.12
CA ILE A 97 2.28 0.06 -6.30
C ILE A 97 2.95 1.34 -6.82
N SER A 98 3.19 1.43 -8.13
CA SER A 98 3.78 2.63 -8.73
C SER A 98 2.89 3.88 -8.55
N ASN A 99 1.56 3.73 -8.59
CA ASN A 99 0.62 4.82 -8.31
C ASN A 99 0.70 5.26 -6.84
N HIS A 100 0.77 4.30 -5.91
CA HIS A 100 0.92 4.54 -4.49
C HIS A 100 2.25 5.25 -4.17
N GLN A 101 3.37 4.77 -4.73
CA GLN A 101 4.68 5.39 -4.54
C GLN A 101 4.75 6.84 -5.06
N LYS A 102 3.98 7.18 -6.10
CA LYS A 102 3.86 8.56 -6.60
C LYS A 102 3.01 9.46 -5.71
N LYS A 103 2.18 8.91 -4.84
CA LYS A 103 1.31 9.64 -3.88
C LYS A 103 1.96 9.81 -2.52
N THR A 104 3.04 9.08 -2.22
CA THR A 104 3.69 8.99 -0.91
C THR A 104 5.15 9.45 -0.98
N SER A 105 5.69 9.98 0.13
CA SER A 105 7.11 10.37 0.21
C SER A 105 8.02 9.16 -0.01
N PRO A 106 9.16 9.33 -0.74
CA PRO A 106 10.20 8.31 -0.81
C PRO A 106 11.10 8.29 0.45
N SER A 107 10.94 9.24 1.38
CA SER A 107 11.71 9.32 2.61
C SER A 107 10.93 8.75 3.79
N PHE A 108 11.49 7.74 4.44
CA PHE A 108 10.93 7.15 5.64
C PHE A 108 10.87 8.17 6.79
N SER A 109 11.96 8.90 7.02
CA SER A 109 12.02 9.90 8.10
C SER A 109 11.01 11.04 7.91
N GLU A 110 10.76 11.48 6.68
CA GLU A 110 9.72 12.48 6.37
C GLU A 110 8.31 11.91 6.60
N THR A 111 8.09 10.64 6.25
CA THR A 111 6.81 9.96 6.51
C THR A 111 6.54 9.88 8.01
N ILE A 112 7.51 9.44 8.81
CA ILE A 112 7.39 9.39 10.27
C ILE A 112 7.19 10.78 10.86
N ASN A 113 7.92 11.80 10.38
CA ASN A 113 7.74 13.18 10.81
C ASN A 113 6.31 13.68 10.53
N SER A 114 5.77 13.40 9.36
CA SER A 114 4.41 13.80 8.98
C SER A 114 3.33 13.10 9.82
N LEU A 115 3.53 11.83 10.16
CA LEU A 115 2.64 11.04 11.02
C LEU A 115 2.73 11.47 12.49
N TYR A 116 3.92 11.87 12.95
CA TYR A 116 4.14 12.34 14.32
C TYR A 116 3.47 13.70 14.58
N HIS A 117 3.59 14.64 13.64
CA HIS A 117 2.97 15.96 13.75
C HIS A 117 1.51 16.03 13.30
N ALA A 118 0.92 14.89 12.91
CA ALA A 118 -0.51 14.82 12.61
C ALA A 118 -1.37 15.05 13.87
N THR A 119 -2.62 15.44 13.67
CA THR A 119 -3.58 15.64 14.76
C THR A 119 -4.78 14.70 14.57
N PRO A 120 -4.96 13.69 15.44
CA PRO A 120 -4.04 13.26 16.52
C PRO A 120 -2.74 12.61 15.99
N SER A 121 -1.66 12.75 16.76
CA SER A 121 -0.40 12.06 16.45
C SER A 121 -0.54 10.56 16.63
N VAL A 122 -0.05 9.80 15.65
CA VAL A 122 -0.13 8.32 15.64
C VAL A 122 1.16 7.68 16.13
N ILE A 123 2.32 8.29 15.82
CA ILE A 123 3.66 7.75 16.12
C ILE A 123 4.04 8.00 17.59
N SER A 124 4.73 7.03 18.21
CA SER A 124 5.28 7.18 19.56
C SER A 124 6.45 8.16 19.58
N ASP A 125 6.65 8.85 20.73
CA ASP A 125 7.75 9.80 20.92
C ASP A 125 9.11 9.10 20.83
N GLU A 126 9.18 7.86 21.32
CA GLU A 126 10.36 7.01 21.25
C GLU A 126 10.76 6.73 19.81
N LEU A 127 9.83 6.18 18.99
CA LEU A 127 10.11 5.91 17.58
C LEU A 127 10.53 7.18 16.83
N TYR A 128 9.84 8.29 17.06
CA TYR A 128 10.18 9.57 16.44
C TYR A 128 11.64 9.96 16.74
N THR A 129 12.03 9.88 18.00
CA THR A 129 13.39 10.22 18.45
C THR A 129 14.46 9.33 17.78
N ILE A 130 14.23 8.01 17.75
CA ILE A 130 15.11 7.04 17.10
C ILE A 130 15.27 7.35 15.61
N VAL A 131 14.15 7.61 14.92
CA VAL A 131 14.16 7.88 13.47
C VAL A 131 14.89 9.20 13.17
N GLN A 132 14.72 10.25 13.98
CA GLN A 132 15.47 11.50 13.79
C GLN A 132 16.97 11.31 14.00
N LYS A 133 17.37 10.52 15.00
CA LYS A 133 18.77 10.21 15.31
C LYS A 133 19.46 9.44 14.18
N HIS A 134 18.77 8.51 13.52
CA HIS A 134 19.35 7.60 12.54
C HIS A 134 18.82 7.81 11.10
N LYS A 135 18.21 8.97 10.81
CA LYS A 135 17.45 9.25 9.58
C LYS A 135 18.17 8.87 8.28
N ASP A 136 19.45 9.24 8.15
CA ASP A 136 20.19 9.03 6.91
C ASP A 136 20.48 7.55 6.66
N LYS A 137 20.84 6.82 7.73
CA LYS A 137 21.04 5.37 7.67
C LYS A 137 19.75 4.63 7.31
N LEU A 138 18.64 4.96 7.97
CA LEU A 138 17.34 4.31 7.75
C LEU A 138 16.80 4.61 6.35
N ASN A 139 16.85 5.88 5.90
CA ASN A 139 16.40 6.26 4.56
C ASN A 139 17.19 5.56 3.44
N SER A 140 18.52 5.41 3.61
CA SER A 140 19.37 4.76 2.61
C SER A 140 19.24 3.23 2.60
N TYR A 141 18.82 2.62 3.70
CA TYR A 141 18.72 1.17 3.83
C TYR A 141 17.46 0.60 3.19
N ILE A 142 16.37 1.36 3.16
CA ILE A 142 15.08 0.89 2.64
C ILE A 142 15.14 0.59 1.15
N THR A 143 14.72 -0.62 0.78
CA THR A 143 14.70 -1.11 -0.61
C THR A 143 13.27 -1.11 -1.14
N TYR A 144 12.86 -0.01 -1.81
CA TYR A 144 11.48 0.18 -2.29
C TYR A 144 11.07 -0.78 -3.41
N ASP A 145 12.01 -1.39 -4.13
CA ASP A 145 11.71 -2.40 -5.15
C ASP A 145 11.07 -3.65 -4.56
N ARG A 146 11.25 -3.92 -3.27
CA ARG A 146 10.58 -5.01 -2.55
C ARG A 146 9.06 -4.83 -2.47
N ASP A 147 8.52 -3.62 -2.64
CA ASP A 147 7.08 -3.39 -2.77
C ASP A 147 6.49 -4.18 -3.93
N TYR A 148 7.23 -4.33 -5.04
CA TYR A 148 6.78 -5.04 -6.24
C TYR A 148 6.68 -6.57 -6.07
N ASN A 149 7.04 -7.10 -4.91
CA ASN A 149 6.83 -8.51 -4.55
C ASN A 149 5.38 -8.80 -4.11
N PHE A 150 4.54 -7.78 -3.90
CA PHE A 150 3.13 -7.97 -3.59
C PHE A 150 2.29 -8.15 -4.86
N ASP A 151 1.32 -9.08 -4.77
CA ASP A 151 0.25 -9.23 -5.75
C ASP A 151 -0.85 -8.17 -5.56
N CYS A 152 -1.86 -8.13 -6.43
CA CYS A 152 -2.97 -7.20 -6.35
C CYS A 152 -3.70 -7.29 -5.00
N PHE A 153 -4.01 -8.50 -4.58
CA PHE A 153 -4.78 -8.73 -3.35
C PHE A 153 -3.99 -8.31 -2.11
N GLY A 154 -2.73 -8.75 -2.01
CA GLY A 154 -1.85 -8.44 -0.89
C GLY A 154 -1.59 -6.94 -0.76
N PHE A 155 -1.24 -6.27 -1.87
CA PHE A 155 -1.01 -4.83 -1.83
C PHE A 155 -2.29 -4.05 -1.49
N LYS A 156 -3.44 -4.43 -2.06
CA LYS A 156 -4.72 -3.78 -1.76
C LYS A 156 -5.13 -3.95 -0.30
N THR A 157 -4.83 -5.10 0.28
CA THR A 157 -5.05 -5.38 1.71
C THR A 157 -4.18 -4.47 2.57
N LEU A 158 -2.89 -4.33 2.26
CA LEU A 158 -2.00 -3.41 2.97
C LEU A 158 -2.49 -1.97 2.87
N GLU A 159 -2.78 -1.49 1.66
CA GLU A 159 -3.26 -0.14 1.40
C GLU A 159 -4.54 0.18 2.17
N ARG A 160 -5.49 -0.76 2.21
CA ARG A 160 -6.80 -0.58 2.84
C ARG A 160 -6.72 -0.55 4.37
N ALA A 161 -5.96 -1.47 4.97
CA ALA A 161 -6.07 -1.80 6.37
C ALA A 161 -4.79 -1.56 7.19
N TYR A 162 -3.59 -1.67 6.61
CA TYR A 162 -2.35 -1.73 7.37
C TYR A 162 -1.51 -0.46 7.35
N LEU A 163 -1.46 0.23 6.19
CA LEU A 163 -0.63 1.41 6.04
C LEU A 163 -1.21 2.60 6.78
N LEU A 164 -0.39 3.28 7.58
CA LEU A 164 -0.80 4.43 8.37
C LEU A 164 -1.21 5.60 7.47
N LYS A 165 -2.26 6.30 7.93
CA LYS A 165 -2.90 7.40 7.22
C LYS A 165 -3.25 8.54 8.15
N VAL A 166 -3.38 9.73 7.58
CA VAL A 166 -3.93 10.91 8.26
C VAL A 166 -5.20 11.30 7.53
N GLY A 167 -6.32 11.23 8.23
CA GLY A 167 -7.65 11.32 7.61
C GLY A 167 -7.83 10.22 6.56
N ASN A 168 -8.10 10.61 5.31
CA ASN A 168 -8.25 9.68 4.19
C ASN A 168 -6.97 9.51 3.35
N ARG A 169 -5.87 10.17 3.71
CA ARG A 169 -4.62 10.12 2.96
C ARG A 169 -3.66 9.11 3.59
N ILE A 170 -3.29 8.07 2.85
CA ILE A 170 -2.24 7.13 3.23
C ILE A 170 -0.88 7.82 3.06
N LEU A 171 -0.03 7.72 4.07
CA LEU A 171 1.32 8.29 4.08
C LEU A 171 2.40 7.22 4.01
N GLU A 172 2.16 6.05 4.62
CA GLU A 172 3.13 4.95 4.62
C GLU A 172 3.19 4.23 3.27
N ARG A 173 4.39 3.71 2.96
CA ARG A 173 4.61 2.63 1.99
C ARG A 173 4.73 1.30 2.73
N PRO A 174 4.59 0.13 2.08
CA PRO A 174 4.82 -1.17 2.73
C PRO A 174 6.19 -1.25 3.41
N GLN A 175 7.24 -0.76 2.75
CA GLN A 175 8.58 -0.75 3.32
C GLN A 175 8.72 0.18 4.54
N HIS A 176 7.97 1.28 4.59
CA HIS A 176 7.91 2.15 5.77
C HIS A 176 7.25 1.43 6.94
N MET A 177 6.15 0.71 6.69
CA MET A 177 5.48 -0.09 7.72
C MET A 177 6.43 -1.14 8.31
N PHE A 178 7.15 -1.91 7.49
CA PHE A 178 8.09 -2.90 7.98
C PHE A 178 9.23 -2.28 8.81
N MET A 179 9.79 -1.15 8.37
CA MET A 179 10.82 -0.45 9.13
C MET A 179 10.28 0.11 10.44
N ARG A 180 9.08 0.70 10.43
CA ARG A 180 8.41 1.20 11.65
C ARG A 180 8.19 0.08 12.66
N VAL A 181 7.70 -1.06 12.22
CA VAL A 181 7.45 -2.22 13.08
C VAL A 181 8.75 -2.76 13.66
N ALA A 182 9.78 -2.93 12.83
CA ALA A 182 11.09 -3.39 13.27
C ALA A 182 11.71 -2.47 14.34
N LEU A 183 11.67 -1.16 14.12
CA LEU A 183 12.14 -0.18 15.12
C LEU A 183 11.25 -0.15 16.36
N GLY A 184 9.94 -0.36 16.21
CA GLY A 184 9.01 -0.45 17.33
C GLY A 184 9.24 -1.67 18.21
N ILE A 185 9.85 -2.75 17.69
CA ILE A 185 10.20 -3.97 18.43
C ILE A 185 11.56 -3.81 19.13
N HIS A 186 12.57 -3.32 18.39
CA HIS A 186 13.97 -3.32 18.83
C HIS A 186 14.45 -1.99 19.42
N GLY A 187 13.64 -0.93 19.33
CA GLY A 187 14.03 0.40 19.80
C GLY A 187 15.27 0.92 19.10
N ASP A 188 16.25 1.41 19.87
CA ASP A 188 17.51 1.98 19.37
C ASP A 188 18.55 0.92 18.96
N ASP A 189 18.23 -0.39 19.09
CA ASP A 189 19.05 -1.45 18.49
C ASP A 189 18.83 -1.51 16.99
N ILE A 190 19.54 -0.63 16.28
CA ILE A 190 19.41 -0.48 14.83
C ILE A 190 19.87 -1.73 14.08
N LYS A 191 20.81 -2.52 14.61
CA LYS A 191 21.29 -3.72 13.95
C LYS A 191 20.17 -4.76 13.86
N ASP A 192 19.56 -5.09 14.98
CA ASP A 192 18.48 -6.09 15.04
C ASP A 192 17.21 -5.59 14.35
N ALA A 193 16.93 -4.28 14.42
CA ALA A 193 15.85 -3.67 13.67
C ALA A 193 16.01 -3.82 12.15
N LEU A 194 17.20 -3.62 11.59
CA LEU A 194 17.48 -3.78 10.17
C LEU A 194 17.39 -5.26 9.74
N GLU A 195 17.85 -6.19 10.56
CA GLU A 195 17.72 -7.63 10.31
C GLU A 195 16.25 -8.08 10.27
N THR A 196 15.46 -7.61 11.24
CA THR A 196 14.00 -7.86 11.28
C THR A 196 13.28 -7.21 10.10
N TYR A 197 13.64 -5.97 9.71
CA TYR A 197 13.13 -5.34 8.50
C TYR A 197 13.43 -6.18 7.26
N ASP A 198 14.65 -6.65 7.09
CA ASP A 198 15.01 -7.48 5.94
C ASP A 198 14.19 -8.77 5.88
N ALA A 199 14.05 -9.46 6.99
CA ALA A 199 13.29 -10.70 7.08
C ALA A 199 11.81 -10.49 6.75
N MET A 200 11.16 -9.42 7.25
CA MET A 200 9.76 -9.10 6.90
C MET A 200 9.62 -8.65 5.45
N SER A 201 10.48 -7.74 4.99
CA SER A 201 10.37 -7.14 3.66
C SER A 201 10.69 -8.10 2.52
N THR A 202 11.47 -9.15 2.80
CA THR A 202 11.73 -10.28 1.88
C THR A 202 10.72 -11.41 2.03
N LYS A 203 9.71 -11.27 2.91
CA LYS A 203 8.65 -12.26 3.16
C LYS A 203 9.15 -13.58 3.76
N MET A 204 10.24 -13.57 4.51
CA MET A 204 10.67 -14.75 5.26
C MET A 204 9.72 -15.06 6.42
N PHE A 205 9.17 -14.02 7.06
CA PHE A 205 8.06 -14.10 8.00
C PHE A 205 7.27 -12.79 8.04
N LEU A 206 6.08 -12.81 8.64
CA LEU A 206 5.29 -11.62 8.97
C LEU A 206 4.77 -11.76 10.39
N HIS A 207 4.77 -10.65 11.12
CA HIS A 207 4.10 -10.57 12.40
C HIS A 207 2.58 -10.62 12.26
N ALA A 208 1.89 -10.98 13.34
CA ALA A 208 0.45 -10.91 13.43
C ALA A 208 -0.06 -9.47 13.24
N THR A 209 -1.31 -9.34 12.83
CA THR A 209 -1.97 -8.06 12.52
C THR A 209 -1.79 -6.99 13.60
N PRO A 210 -1.98 -7.26 14.92
CA PRO A 210 -1.82 -6.23 15.94
C PRO A 210 -0.40 -5.65 16.00
N THR A 211 0.62 -6.48 15.83
CA THR A 211 2.01 -6.03 15.78
C THR A 211 2.25 -5.12 14.58
N LEU A 212 1.77 -5.51 13.37
CA LEU A 212 1.92 -4.70 12.17
C LEU A 212 1.17 -3.36 12.26
N PHE A 213 0.02 -3.32 12.93
CA PHE A 213 -0.75 -2.10 13.11
C PHE A 213 -0.11 -1.16 14.14
N ASN A 214 0.31 -1.70 15.28
CA ASN A 214 0.49 -0.92 16.49
C ASN A 214 1.94 -0.63 16.86
N PHE A 215 2.91 -1.46 16.45
CA PHE A 215 4.31 -1.24 16.85
C PHE A 215 4.89 0.02 16.21
N GLY A 216 5.56 0.80 17.03
CA GLY A 216 6.05 2.13 16.69
C GLY A 216 4.98 3.23 16.77
N THR A 217 3.73 2.90 17.13
CA THR A 217 2.66 3.87 17.38
C THR A 217 2.48 4.13 18.87
N LYS A 218 1.66 5.13 19.22
CA LYS A 218 1.27 5.41 20.62
C LYS A 218 0.46 4.29 21.27
N HIS A 219 -0.19 3.46 20.46
CA HIS A 219 -0.96 2.30 20.91
C HIS A 219 -0.15 1.03 20.64
N CYS A 220 0.89 0.79 21.46
CA CYS A 220 1.80 -0.35 21.29
C CYS A 220 1.20 -1.63 21.91
N GLN A 221 0.22 -2.24 21.23
CA GLN A 221 -0.40 -3.52 21.61
C GLN A 221 -0.15 -4.53 20.49
N GLY A 222 0.52 -5.66 20.81
CA GLY A 222 0.94 -6.66 19.82
C GLY A 222 0.30 -8.03 19.97
N SER A 223 -0.50 -8.27 21.01
CA SER A 223 -1.15 -9.58 21.23
C SER A 223 -2.35 -9.77 20.31
N SER A 224 -2.40 -10.91 19.62
CA SER A 224 -3.52 -11.27 18.72
C SER A 224 -4.52 -12.22 19.36
N CYS A 225 -4.15 -12.90 20.46
CA CYS A 225 -4.97 -13.88 21.13
C CYS A 225 -4.84 -13.74 22.64
N PHE A 226 -5.95 -13.96 23.34
CA PHE A 226 -6.05 -13.91 24.79
C PHE A 226 -6.78 -15.15 25.27
N LEU A 227 -6.22 -15.83 26.28
CA LEU A 227 -6.84 -16.98 26.92
C LEU A 227 -7.41 -16.55 28.24
N LEU A 228 -8.71 -16.71 28.39
CA LEU A 228 -9.43 -16.44 29.62
C LEU A 228 -10.17 -17.70 30.05
N HIS A 229 -10.31 -17.91 31.37
CA HIS A 229 -11.17 -18.94 31.94
C HIS A 229 -11.91 -18.37 33.15
N THR A 230 -13.08 -18.89 33.42
CA THR A 230 -13.82 -18.57 34.65
C THR A 230 -13.15 -19.28 35.81
N ASN A 231 -12.55 -18.52 36.74
CA ASN A 231 -11.76 -19.04 37.83
C ASN A 231 -12.63 -19.75 38.88
N GLU A 232 -13.87 -19.29 39.04
CA GLU A 232 -14.83 -19.80 40.03
C GLU A 232 -16.22 -19.97 39.41
N ASP A 233 -16.91 -21.05 39.79
CA ASP A 233 -18.32 -21.23 39.45
C ASP A 233 -19.19 -20.43 40.45
N SER A 234 -19.11 -19.11 40.32
CA SER A 234 -19.82 -18.14 41.15
C SER A 234 -20.26 -16.94 40.30
N ILE A 235 -21.22 -16.16 40.78
CA ILE A 235 -21.64 -14.92 40.13
C ILE A 235 -20.44 -13.97 40.00
N ASP A 236 -19.64 -13.83 41.03
CA ASP A 236 -18.45 -12.97 41.00
C ASP A 236 -17.42 -13.46 39.96
N GLY A 237 -17.16 -14.77 39.90
CA GLY A 237 -16.25 -15.36 38.91
C GLY A 237 -16.71 -15.10 37.46
N ILE A 238 -18.01 -15.24 37.20
CA ILE A 238 -18.60 -14.96 35.87
C ILE A 238 -18.46 -13.48 35.50
N PHE A 239 -18.83 -12.55 36.38
CA PHE A 239 -18.75 -11.12 36.11
C PHE A 239 -17.31 -10.61 36.04
N ASN A 240 -16.37 -11.17 36.81
CA ASN A 240 -14.95 -10.86 36.68
C ASN A 240 -14.41 -11.25 35.30
N THR A 241 -14.72 -12.45 34.82
CA THR A 241 -14.32 -12.89 33.47
C THR A 241 -14.93 -12.01 32.38
N LEU A 242 -16.20 -11.62 32.53
CA LEU A 242 -16.86 -10.69 31.61
C LEU A 242 -16.18 -9.32 31.60
N HIS A 243 -15.79 -8.81 32.78
CA HIS A 243 -15.03 -7.58 32.91
C HIS A 243 -13.68 -7.65 32.17
N GLU A 244 -12.91 -8.73 32.37
CA GLU A 244 -11.65 -8.97 31.68
C GLU A 244 -11.83 -9.00 30.15
N CYS A 245 -12.86 -9.70 29.65
CA CYS A 245 -13.22 -9.71 28.23
C CYS A 245 -13.50 -8.30 27.70
N ALA A 246 -14.26 -7.51 28.45
CA ALA A 246 -14.58 -6.13 28.07
C ALA A 246 -13.33 -5.24 28.02
N MET A 247 -12.42 -5.39 28.99
CA MET A 247 -11.15 -4.65 29.03
C MET A 247 -10.24 -5.02 27.85
N ILE A 248 -10.11 -6.31 27.54
CA ILE A 248 -9.35 -6.78 26.37
C ILE A 248 -9.97 -6.18 25.09
N SER A 249 -11.28 -6.35 24.90
CA SER A 249 -11.99 -5.82 23.72
C SER A 249 -11.86 -4.30 23.54
N LYS A 250 -11.66 -3.56 24.64
CA LYS A 250 -11.45 -2.11 24.60
C LYS A 250 -10.04 -1.73 24.17
N TYR A 251 -9.02 -2.50 24.57
CA TYR A 251 -7.62 -2.09 24.43
C TYR A 251 -6.84 -2.92 23.41
N SER A 252 -7.38 -4.03 22.90
CA SER A 252 -6.82 -4.77 21.79
C SER A 252 -7.63 -4.59 20.51
#